data_41ab33873d84ae4c0b72529a9a280d07
#
_entry.id   41ab33873d84ae4c0b72529a9a280d07
#
_cell.length_a   1.000
_cell.length_b   1.000
_cell.length_c   1.000
_cell.angle_alpha   90.00
_cell.angle_beta   90.00
_cell.angle_gamma   90.00
#
_symmetry.space_group_name_H-M   'P 1'
#
loop_
_entity.id
_entity.type
_entity.pdbx_description
1 polymer ?
#
loop_
_entity_poly.entity_id
_entity_poly.type
_entity_poly.pdbx_seq_one_letter_code
_entity_poly.pdbx_strand_id
1 'polypeptide(L)'
;EDTEFNNYVVAPVVTKFDFTKKLAGRELKAGEFSFVLKDSTGAVVETVKNDAAGNVSFSNLSFDNTKVGTHTYTVEEVIPATKEVGMTYDTMKATITVEVAKNGHALTTVTNVSSTGGVDANGNATDGTADKEFNNKITPPETPEFQPEKFVLNKEKFDLTGTKLMDDDDELQDEYTETNANPYADQVKNNEAENINTKTVERGDKLVYQVWLDTKNFTDKNNIQSVGISDTYDADKLT
;
A
#
# COMPACT_ATOMS: atom_id res chain seq x y z
N GLU A 1 37.35 36.25 54.56
CA GLU A 1 37.63 36.55 53.16
C GLU A 1 37.86 35.23 52.43
N ASP A 2 37.02 34.95 51.39
CA ASP A 2 37.20 33.80 50.56
C ASP A 2 38.31 34.07 49.54
N THR A 3 39.42 33.31 49.64
CA THR A 3 40.58 33.40 48.75
C THR A 3 40.67 32.23 47.78
N GLU A 4 39.61 31.44 47.69
CA GLU A 4 39.55 30.23 46.89
C GLU A 4 38.88 30.49 45.52
N PHE A 5 39.54 30.14 44.44
CA PHE A 5 39.00 30.19 43.07
C PHE A 5 38.49 28.80 42.69
N ASN A 6 37.19 28.63 42.67
CA ASN A 6 36.52 27.36 42.34
C ASN A 6 36.03 27.33 40.87
N ASN A 7 36.64 26.53 40.07
CA ASN A 7 36.23 26.30 38.67
C ASN A 7 35.37 25.04 38.60
N TYR A 8 34.23 25.13 37.87
CA TYR A 8 33.32 24.02 37.67
C TYR A 8 33.22 23.67 36.18
N VAL A 9 33.26 22.38 35.86
CA VAL A 9 32.94 21.86 34.56
C VAL A 9 31.49 21.42 34.54
N VAL A 10 30.68 22.03 33.68
CA VAL A 10 29.29 21.65 33.47
C VAL A 10 29.25 20.53 32.46
N ALA A 11 28.88 19.33 32.85
CA ALA A 11 28.76 18.20 31.97
C ALA A 11 27.60 18.40 30.95
N PRO A 12 27.76 18.01 29.69
CA PRO A 12 26.65 18.02 28.74
C PRO A 12 25.51 17.09 29.18
N VAL A 13 24.27 17.44 28.82
CA VAL A 13 23.12 16.58 28.93
C VAL A 13 22.75 16.02 27.57
N VAL A 14 22.24 14.79 27.56
CA VAL A 14 21.84 14.11 26.33
C VAL A 14 20.35 13.84 26.33
N THR A 15 19.75 13.90 25.15
CA THR A 15 18.37 13.45 24.91
C THR A 15 18.32 12.59 23.68
N LYS A 16 17.32 11.72 23.60
CA LYS A 16 17.10 10.79 22.49
C LYS A 16 15.65 10.86 22.04
N PHE A 17 15.43 10.73 20.74
CA PHE A 17 14.10 10.69 20.19
C PHE A 17 13.83 9.30 19.63
N ASP A 18 12.79 8.65 20.16
CA ASP A 18 12.31 7.35 19.72
C ASP A 18 10.87 7.47 19.26
N PHE A 19 10.57 6.84 18.13
CA PHE A 19 9.27 6.75 17.50
C PHE A 19 8.97 5.29 17.18
N THR A 20 7.74 5.04 16.75
CA THR A 20 7.29 3.71 16.35
C THR A 20 6.71 3.76 14.94
N LYS A 21 7.00 2.75 14.14
CA LYS A 21 6.36 2.52 12.85
C LYS A 21 5.40 1.36 12.93
N LYS A 22 4.17 1.54 12.44
CA LYS A 22 3.16 0.50 12.25
C LYS A 22 2.79 0.39 10.77
N LEU A 23 2.51 -0.83 10.34
CA LEU A 23 2.00 -1.12 9.02
C LEU A 23 0.80 -2.05 9.14
N ALA A 24 -0.37 -1.59 8.71
CA ALA A 24 -1.56 -2.43 8.62
C ALA A 24 -1.67 -3.04 7.22
N GLY A 25 -2.22 -4.25 7.12
CA GLY A 25 -2.48 -4.96 5.87
C GLY A 25 -1.42 -5.98 5.47
N ARG A 26 -0.17 -5.85 5.94
CA ARG A 26 0.89 -6.88 5.83
C ARG A 26 1.94 -6.71 6.91
N GLU A 27 2.83 -7.66 6.99
CA GLU A 27 3.95 -7.62 7.93
C GLU A 27 4.96 -6.50 7.57
N LEU A 28 5.41 -5.79 8.60
CA LEU A 28 6.44 -4.75 8.51
C LEU A 28 7.83 -5.40 8.40
N LYS A 29 8.67 -4.90 7.49
CA LYS A 29 10.04 -5.35 7.33
C LYS A 29 11.03 -4.33 7.89
N ALA A 30 12.17 -4.81 8.39
CA ALA A 30 13.26 -3.93 8.82
C ALA A 30 13.79 -3.11 7.64
N GLY A 31 14.03 -1.82 7.88
CA GLY A 31 14.62 -0.91 6.90
C GLY A 31 13.69 -0.50 5.76
N GLU A 32 12.41 -0.75 5.88
CA GLU A 32 11.42 -0.51 4.82
C GLU A 32 11.07 0.98 4.69
N PHE A 33 10.87 1.66 5.81
CA PHE A 33 10.53 3.08 5.85
C PHE A 33 11.68 3.90 6.42
N SER A 34 11.83 5.11 5.93
CA SER A 34 12.86 6.06 6.36
C SER A 34 12.23 7.26 7.07
N PHE A 35 12.92 7.76 8.08
CA PHE A 35 12.48 8.89 8.90
C PHE A 35 13.58 9.91 8.99
N VAL A 36 13.22 11.18 8.89
CA VAL A 36 14.18 12.28 8.90
C VAL A 36 13.93 13.17 10.11
N LEU A 37 15.01 13.43 10.85
CA LEU A 37 15.08 14.44 11.90
C LEU A 37 15.65 15.72 11.29
N LYS A 38 14.95 16.83 11.43
CA LYS A 38 15.37 18.15 10.98
C LYS A 38 15.46 19.11 12.15
N ASP A 39 16.36 20.08 12.08
CA ASP A 39 16.44 21.18 13.03
C ASP A 39 15.41 22.29 12.72
N SER A 40 15.42 23.36 13.52
CA SER A 40 14.52 24.50 13.35
C SER A 40 14.70 25.28 12.05
N THR A 41 15.81 25.09 11.35
CA THR A 41 16.10 25.71 10.03
C THR A 41 15.59 24.83 8.87
N GLY A 42 15.18 23.60 9.17
CA GLY A 42 14.82 22.57 8.21
C GLY A 42 16.00 21.75 7.70
N ALA A 43 17.20 21.96 8.23
CA ALA A 43 18.38 21.17 7.89
C ALA A 43 18.24 19.76 8.48
N VAL A 44 18.64 18.76 7.67
CA VAL A 44 18.60 17.36 8.09
C VAL A 44 19.71 17.11 9.11
N VAL A 45 19.32 16.68 10.30
CA VAL A 45 20.22 16.27 11.39
C VAL A 45 20.60 14.80 11.23
N GLU A 46 19.59 13.95 11.00
CA GLU A 46 19.79 12.51 10.85
C GLU A 46 18.66 11.88 10.04
N THR A 47 18.97 10.78 9.36
CA THR A 47 17.96 9.92 8.71
C THR A 47 18.15 8.50 9.21
N VAL A 48 17.07 7.89 9.70
CA VAL A 48 17.07 6.53 10.23
C VAL A 48 15.99 5.69 9.55
N LYS A 49 16.04 4.38 9.75
CA LYS A 49 15.03 3.44 9.27
C LYS A 49 14.43 2.66 10.43
N ASN A 50 13.21 2.16 10.24
CA ASN A 50 12.60 1.25 11.21
C ASN A 50 13.35 -0.08 11.30
N ASP A 51 13.36 -0.69 12.48
CA ASP A 51 13.70 -2.09 12.65
C ASP A 51 12.49 -3.02 12.35
N ALA A 52 12.67 -4.33 12.48
CA ALA A 52 11.60 -5.31 12.25
C ALA A 52 10.45 -5.21 13.28
N ALA A 53 10.72 -4.70 14.47
CA ALA A 53 9.72 -4.48 15.51
C ALA A 53 8.97 -3.14 15.34
N GLY A 54 9.41 -2.31 14.38
CA GLY A 54 8.87 -0.98 14.12
C GLY A 54 9.53 0.12 14.94
N ASN A 55 10.65 -0.13 15.62
CA ASN A 55 11.33 0.92 16.34
C ASN A 55 12.04 1.86 15.36
N VAL A 56 11.90 3.17 15.61
CA VAL A 56 12.55 4.25 14.87
C VAL A 56 13.35 5.05 15.88
N SER A 57 14.65 4.82 15.95
CA SER A 57 15.52 5.37 17.00
C SER A 57 16.57 6.29 16.39
N PHE A 58 16.57 7.56 16.78
CA PHE A 58 17.61 8.52 16.41
C PHE A 58 18.78 8.47 17.40
N SER A 59 19.93 8.97 16.97
CA SER A 59 21.11 9.09 17.84
C SER A 59 20.90 10.09 18.96
N ASN A 60 21.71 9.98 19.99
CA ASN A 60 21.70 10.92 21.10
C ASN A 60 22.11 12.32 20.64
N LEU A 61 21.31 13.32 21.00
CA LEU A 61 21.66 14.74 20.86
C LEU A 61 22.27 15.24 22.18
N SER A 62 23.44 15.88 22.08
CA SER A 62 24.17 16.42 23.22
C SER A 62 24.04 17.93 23.30
N PHE A 63 23.74 18.42 24.49
CA PHE A 63 23.59 19.84 24.80
C PHE A 63 24.58 20.21 25.89
N ASP A 64 25.53 21.04 25.56
CA ASP A 64 26.48 21.63 26.49
C ASP A 64 25.98 23.00 27.02
N ASN A 65 26.81 23.64 27.83
CA ASN A 65 26.49 24.92 28.44
C ASN A 65 26.27 26.08 27.45
N THR A 66 26.74 25.93 26.20
CA THR A 66 26.54 26.92 25.13
C THR A 66 25.17 26.79 24.47
N LYS A 67 24.49 25.68 24.70
CA LYS A 67 23.19 25.33 24.14
C LYS A 67 22.02 25.48 25.14
N VAL A 68 22.20 26.30 26.15
CA VAL A 68 21.08 26.66 27.05
C VAL A 68 20.01 27.45 26.28
N GLY A 69 18.76 27.03 26.39
CA GLY A 69 17.63 27.63 25.68
C GLY A 69 16.73 26.56 25.04
N THR A 70 15.86 27.01 24.15
CA THR A 70 14.87 26.15 23.46
C THR A 70 15.37 25.74 22.09
N HIS A 71 15.36 24.44 21.83
CA HIS A 71 15.70 23.82 20.55
C HIS A 71 14.49 23.11 19.99
N THR A 72 14.18 23.35 18.73
CA THR A 72 13.03 22.72 18.04
C THR A 72 13.52 21.83 16.93
N TYR A 73 12.95 20.64 16.89
CA TYR A 73 13.20 19.62 15.85
C TYR A 73 11.89 19.15 15.28
N THR A 74 11.95 18.58 14.07
CA THR A 74 10.81 17.91 13.47
C THR A 74 11.20 16.51 13.00
N VAL A 75 10.29 15.55 13.15
CA VAL A 75 10.41 14.20 12.60
C VAL A 75 9.28 13.95 11.66
N GLU A 76 9.62 13.43 10.48
CA GLU A 76 8.69 13.10 9.39
C GLU A 76 9.11 11.77 8.77
N GLU A 77 8.13 11.00 8.27
CA GLU A 77 8.41 9.88 7.37
C GLU A 77 8.80 10.38 5.99
N VAL A 78 9.80 9.78 5.38
CA VAL A 78 10.22 10.07 4.00
C VAL A 78 9.32 9.31 3.05
N ILE A 79 8.32 9.98 2.50
CA ILE A 79 7.41 9.37 1.53
C ILE A 79 8.13 9.26 0.19
N PRO A 80 8.27 8.06 -0.41
CA PRO A 80 8.96 7.89 -1.68
C PRO A 80 8.20 8.56 -2.83
N ALA A 81 8.93 9.04 -3.83
CA ALA A 81 8.34 9.64 -5.04
C ALA A 81 7.45 8.63 -5.81
N THR A 82 7.89 7.37 -5.87
CA THR A 82 7.09 6.26 -6.39
C THR A 82 6.51 5.50 -5.22
N LYS A 83 5.23 5.66 -4.99
CA LYS A 83 4.51 5.00 -3.89
C LYS A 83 4.21 3.54 -4.25
N GLU A 84 4.22 2.66 -3.25
CA GLU A 84 3.70 1.29 -3.40
C GLU A 84 2.18 1.34 -3.65
N VAL A 85 1.72 0.52 -4.60
CA VAL A 85 0.29 0.45 -4.96
C VAL A 85 -0.54 0.00 -3.75
N GLY A 86 -1.61 0.71 -3.46
CA GLY A 86 -2.46 0.46 -2.30
C GLY A 86 -1.90 0.96 -0.97
N MET A 87 -0.70 1.56 -0.94
CA MET A 87 -0.10 2.10 0.28
C MET A 87 -0.62 3.51 0.58
N THR A 88 -1.17 3.66 1.75
CA THR A 88 -1.46 4.96 2.38
C THR A 88 -0.37 5.24 3.41
N TYR A 89 0.33 6.35 3.25
CA TYR A 89 1.41 6.77 4.14
C TYR A 89 0.86 7.72 5.19
N ASP A 90 1.36 7.58 6.42
CA ASP A 90 1.13 8.58 7.46
C ASP A 90 1.87 9.88 7.10
N THR A 91 1.17 10.98 7.17
CA THR A 91 1.72 12.32 6.89
C THR A 91 2.06 13.09 8.16
N MET A 92 2.19 12.36 9.27
CA MET A 92 2.52 12.96 10.57
C MET A 92 3.82 13.74 10.50
N LYS A 93 3.75 14.94 11.03
CA LYS A 93 4.89 15.76 11.39
C LYS A 93 4.93 15.93 12.90
N ALA A 94 5.87 15.29 13.55
CA ALA A 94 6.10 15.45 14.98
C ALA A 94 7.05 16.63 15.22
N THR A 95 6.60 17.62 15.97
CA THR A 95 7.43 18.73 16.43
C THR A 95 7.90 18.44 17.85
N ILE A 96 9.22 18.48 18.06
CA ILE A 96 9.86 18.21 19.33
C ILE A 96 10.51 19.50 19.82
N THR A 97 10.16 19.94 21.01
CA THR A 97 10.79 21.07 21.68
C THR A 97 11.61 20.56 22.85
N VAL A 98 12.91 20.84 22.82
CA VAL A 98 13.85 20.53 23.92
C VAL A 98 14.22 21.85 24.62
N GLU A 99 13.83 21.98 25.85
CA GLU A 99 14.24 23.10 26.67
C GLU A 99 15.45 22.68 27.52
N VAL A 100 16.59 23.33 27.27
CA VAL A 100 17.83 23.11 28.02
C VAL A 100 17.98 24.22 29.06
N ALA A 101 17.96 23.86 30.31
CA ALA A 101 18.12 24.79 31.41
C ALA A 101 19.37 24.49 32.24
N LYS A 102 20.01 25.57 32.76
CA LYS A 102 21.11 25.45 33.69
C LYS A 102 20.57 25.61 35.09
N ASN A 103 20.80 24.62 35.96
CA ASN A 103 20.45 24.64 37.36
C ASN A 103 21.74 24.47 38.19
N GLY A 104 22.26 25.59 38.67
CA GLY A 104 23.55 25.61 39.38
C GLY A 104 24.69 25.18 38.44
N HIS A 105 25.30 24.03 38.74
CA HIS A 105 26.42 23.46 37.99
C HIS A 105 26.01 22.28 37.10
N ALA A 106 24.71 22.05 36.92
CA ALA A 106 24.15 20.99 36.08
C ALA A 106 23.27 21.56 34.95
N LEU A 107 23.18 20.81 33.84
CA LEU A 107 22.18 21.04 32.83
C LEU A 107 21.04 20.04 32.98
N THR A 108 19.83 20.49 32.65
CA THR A 108 18.62 19.66 32.59
C THR A 108 17.93 19.88 31.28
N THR A 109 17.20 18.86 30.79
CA THR A 109 16.34 18.98 29.61
C THR A 109 14.90 18.63 29.94
N VAL A 110 13.99 19.36 29.33
CA VAL A 110 12.56 19.01 29.24
C VAL A 110 12.22 18.88 27.77
N THR A 111 11.61 17.74 27.38
CA THR A 111 11.22 17.48 26.01
C THR A 111 9.72 17.39 25.90
N ASN A 112 9.14 18.18 25.00
CA ASN A 112 7.72 18.13 24.64
C ASN A 112 7.59 17.72 23.18
N VAL A 113 6.56 16.95 22.88
CA VAL A 113 6.22 16.50 21.52
C VAL A 113 4.80 16.92 21.19
N SER A 114 4.59 17.39 19.98
CA SER A 114 3.27 17.70 19.41
C SER A 114 3.24 17.24 17.97
N SER A 115 2.16 16.63 17.53
CA SER A 115 1.99 16.12 16.17
C SER A 115 0.96 16.92 15.39
N THR A 116 1.11 16.92 14.05
CA THR A 116 0.14 17.44 13.10
C THR A 116 0.09 16.53 11.88
N GLY A 117 -1.08 16.38 11.26
CA GLY A 117 -1.27 15.59 10.03
C GLY A 117 -1.13 14.08 10.22
N GLY A 118 -1.06 13.59 11.45
CA GLY A 118 -0.95 12.17 11.78
C GLY A 118 -2.31 11.50 11.94
N VAL A 119 -2.28 10.18 11.91
CA VAL A 119 -3.45 9.33 12.20
C VAL A 119 -3.06 8.20 13.15
N ASP A 120 -3.98 7.81 14.01
CA ASP A 120 -3.83 6.62 14.86
C ASP A 120 -4.07 5.31 14.04
N ALA A 121 -3.89 4.16 14.67
CA ALA A 121 -4.11 2.85 14.05
C ALA A 121 -5.54 2.64 13.49
N ASN A 122 -6.51 3.44 13.94
CA ASN A 122 -7.90 3.41 13.47
C ASN A 122 -8.17 4.44 12.37
N GLY A 123 -7.19 5.29 12.04
CA GLY A 123 -7.32 6.36 11.05
C GLY A 123 -7.88 7.67 11.61
N ASN A 124 -7.96 7.84 12.95
CA ASN A 124 -8.38 9.10 13.54
C ASN A 124 -7.20 10.08 13.59
N ALA A 125 -7.47 11.36 13.33
CA ALA A 125 -6.46 12.41 13.38
C ALA A 125 -5.87 12.56 14.80
N THR A 126 -4.54 12.75 14.86
CA THR A 126 -3.77 12.89 16.10
C THR A 126 -3.22 14.30 16.32
N ASP A 127 -3.78 15.29 15.62
CA ASP A 127 -3.35 16.69 15.69
C ASP A 127 -3.35 17.24 17.14
N GLY A 128 -2.25 17.91 17.49
CA GLY A 128 -2.08 18.53 18.80
C GLY A 128 -1.79 17.54 19.93
N THR A 129 -1.65 16.25 19.64
CA THR A 129 -1.28 15.22 20.63
C THR A 129 0.24 15.01 20.68
N ALA A 130 0.73 14.25 21.66
CA ALA A 130 2.11 13.80 21.73
C ALA A 130 2.32 12.48 20.95
N ASP A 131 1.74 12.38 19.78
CA ASP A 131 1.84 11.19 18.93
C ASP A 131 3.28 10.94 18.48
N LYS A 132 3.71 9.70 18.61
CA LYS A 132 5.04 9.20 18.22
C LYS A 132 4.96 7.95 17.34
N GLU A 133 3.77 7.66 16.82
CA GLU A 133 3.53 6.46 16.02
C GLU A 133 3.16 6.84 14.59
N PHE A 134 3.94 6.38 13.62
CA PHE A 134 3.67 6.51 12.19
C PHE A 134 2.86 5.31 11.70
N ASN A 135 1.63 5.52 11.28
CA ASN A 135 0.67 4.50 10.90
C ASN A 135 0.46 4.46 9.37
N ASN A 136 1.16 3.54 8.68
CA ASN A 136 0.88 3.27 7.28
C ASN A 136 -0.13 2.13 7.14
N LYS A 137 -0.88 2.15 6.07
CA LYS A 137 -1.81 1.09 5.72
C LYS A 137 -1.63 0.70 4.27
N ILE A 138 -1.45 -0.59 4.02
CA ILE A 138 -1.57 -1.15 2.68
C ILE A 138 -2.92 -1.85 2.56
N THR A 139 -3.66 -1.46 1.54
CA THR A 139 -4.84 -2.20 1.11
C THR A 139 -4.40 -2.98 -0.11
N PRO A 140 -4.26 -4.31 -0.01
CA PRO A 140 -3.98 -5.11 -1.18
C PRO A 140 -5.01 -4.80 -2.25
N PRO A 141 -4.62 -4.73 -3.54
CA PRO A 141 -5.61 -4.70 -4.59
C PRO A 141 -6.56 -5.86 -4.37
N GLU A 142 -7.85 -5.57 -4.40
CA GLU A 142 -8.85 -6.64 -4.34
C GLU A 142 -8.48 -7.61 -5.47
N THR A 143 -8.16 -8.85 -5.12
CA THR A 143 -8.08 -9.91 -6.11
C THR A 143 -9.51 -10.10 -6.56
N PRO A 144 -9.83 -9.74 -7.82
CA PRO A 144 -11.18 -9.95 -8.29
C PRO A 144 -11.45 -11.46 -8.21
N GLU A 145 -12.49 -11.86 -7.48
CA GLU A 145 -13.00 -13.21 -7.55
C GLU A 145 -13.66 -13.36 -8.90
N PHE A 146 -12.86 -13.71 -9.91
CA PHE A 146 -13.38 -14.20 -11.15
C PHE A 146 -13.98 -15.57 -10.89
N GLN A 147 -15.26 -15.71 -11.11
CA GLN A 147 -15.86 -17.02 -11.35
C GLN A 147 -16.02 -17.15 -12.86
N PRO A 148 -15.03 -17.68 -13.58
CA PRO A 148 -15.18 -17.88 -15.00
C PRO A 148 -16.25 -18.94 -15.24
N GLU A 149 -17.29 -18.56 -15.94
CA GLU A 149 -18.27 -19.52 -16.45
C GLU A 149 -17.75 -20.02 -17.80
N LYS A 150 -17.65 -21.34 -17.96
CA LYS A 150 -17.25 -21.98 -19.21
C LYS A 150 -18.43 -22.71 -19.81
N PHE A 151 -18.76 -22.36 -21.05
CA PHE A 151 -19.80 -23.00 -21.83
C PHE A 151 -19.18 -23.74 -23.01
N VAL A 152 -19.78 -24.86 -23.37
CA VAL A 152 -19.41 -25.65 -24.55
C VAL A 152 -20.58 -25.74 -25.47
N LEU A 153 -20.40 -25.39 -26.72
CA LEU A 153 -21.44 -25.37 -27.75
C LEU A 153 -21.04 -26.27 -28.91
N ASN A 154 -22.01 -26.92 -29.56
CA ASN A 154 -21.78 -27.60 -30.80
C ASN A 154 -21.94 -26.62 -31.97
N LYS A 155 -20.88 -26.34 -32.75
CA LYS A 155 -20.86 -25.33 -33.81
C LYS A 155 -21.91 -25.57 -34.90
N GLU A 156 -22.22 -26.84 -35.21
CA GLU A 156 -23.17 -27.19 -36.26
C GLU A 156 -24.64 -27.08 -35.81
N LYS A 157 -24.89 -27.21 -34.50
CA LYS A 157 -26.26 -27.14 -33.91
C LYS A 157 -26.57 -25.75 -33.36
N PHE A 158 -25.59 -24.91 -33.20
CA PHE A 158 -25.73 -23.55 -32.72
C PHE A 158 -25.55 -22.60 -33.90
N ASP A 159 -26.65 -21.95 -34.30
CA ASP A 159 -26.57 -20.97 -35.40
C ASP A 159 -25.91 -19.68 -34.87
N LEU A 160 -24.64 -19.55 -35.15
CA LEU A 160 -23.85 -18.36 -34.92
C LEU A 160 -24.06 -17.29 -36.00
N THR A 161 -24.95 -17.53 -36.96
CA THR A 161 -25.25 -16.57 -38.04
C THR A 161 -26.02 -15.37 -37.45
N GLY A 162 -25.42 -14.24 -37.42
CA GLY A 162 -26.00 -12.99 -36.92
C GLY A 162 -25.20 -12.32 -35.84
N THR A 163 -24.25 -13.01 -35.28
CA THR A 163 -23.36 -12.45 -34.28
C THR A 163 -21.97 -12.95 -34.57
N LYS A 164 -21.17 -12.14 -35.22
CA LYS A 164 -19.80 -12.48 -35.56
C LYS A 164 -18.93 -12.34 -34.28
N LEU A 165 -18.74 -13.46 -33.57
CA LEU A 165 -17.69 -13.55 -32.55
C LEU A 165 -16.32 -13.76 -33.20
N MET A 166 -16.32 -14.35 -34.38
CA MET A 166 -15.13 -14.62 -35.18
C MET A 166 -15.45 -14.26 -36.61
N ASP A 167 -14.48 -13.76 -37.37
CA ASP A 167 -14.59 -13.59 -38.83
C ASP A 167 -14.40 -14.91 -39.53
N ASP A 168 -14.45 -14.87 -40.88
CA ASP A 168 -14.33 -16.05 -41.74
C ASP A 168 -12.93 -16.71 -41.63
N ASP A 169 -11.94 -16.02 -41.07
CA ASP A 169 -10.55 -16.48 -40.85
C ASP A 169 -10.31 -16.98 -39.42
N ASP A 170 -11.35 -17.15 -38.58
CA ASP A 170 -11.30 -17.56 -37.19
C ASP A 170 -10.59 -16.54 -36.28
N GLU A 171 -10.47 -15.28 -36.67
CA GLU A 171 -9.94 -14.20 -35.80
C GLU A 171 -11.03 -13.50 -35.00
N LEU A 172 -10.70 -13.11 -33.74
CA LEU A 172 -11.59 -12.32 -32.90
C LEU A 172 -11.81 -10.95 -33.52
N GLN A 173 -13.06 -10.58 -33.74
CA GLN A 173 -13.39 -9.25 -34.25
C GLN A 173 -13.11 -8.19 -33.19
N ASP A 174 -12.38 -7.13 -33.56
CA ASP A 174 -11.98 -6.00 -32.71
C ASP A 174 -13.14 -5.09 -32.21
N GLU A 175 -14.39 -5.42 -32.50
CA GLU A 175 -15.54 -4.53 -32.23
C GLU A 175 -16.34 -4.86 -30.97
N TYR A 176 -15.72 -5.43 -29.92
CA TYR A 176 -16.37 -5.48 -28.62
C TYR A 176 -16.11 -4.20 -27.83
N THR A 177 -16.87 -3.16 -28.13
CA THR A 177 -16.99 -2.00 -27.26
C THR A 177 -18.00 -2.26 -26.15
N GLU A 178 -17.88 -1.60 -25.00
CA GLU A 178 -18.79 -1.68 -23.84
C GLU A 178 -20.28 -1.43 -24.18
N THR A 179 -20.57 -0.91 -25.37
CA THR A 179 -21.92 -0.60 -25.86
C THR A 179 -22.59 -1.76 -26.59
N ASN A 180 -21.83 -2.75 -27.02
CA ASN A 180 -22.38 -3.96 -27.61
C ASN A 180 -22.36 -5.08 -26.57
N ALA A 181 -23.35 -5.08 -25.66
CA ALA A 181 -23.60 -6.23 -24.81
C ALA A 181 -23.62 -7.46 -25.71
N ASN A 182 -22.74 -8.43 -25.43
CA ASN A 182 -22.66 -9.65 -26.22
C ASN A 182 -24.04 -10.32 -26.26
N PRO A 183 -24.73 -10.35 -27.41
CA PRO A 183 -26.07 -10.91 -27.50
C PRO A 183 -26.11 -12.41 -27.20
N TYR A 184 -24.95 -13.09 -27.16
CA TYR A 184 -24.87 -14.50 -26.77
C TYR A 184 -24.81 -14.70 -25.26
N ALA A 185 -24.38 -13.72 -24.47
CA ALA A 185 -24.34 -13.87 -23.01
C ALA A 185 -25.69 -14.31 -22.48
N ASP A 186 -26.74 -13.66 -22.97
CA ASP A 186 -28.10 -13.97 -22.56
C ASP A 186 -28.61 -15.26 -23.22
N GLN A 187 -28.23 -15.56 -24.46
CA GLN A 187 -28.65 -16.78 -25.16
C GLN A 187 -27.98 -18.03 -24.60
N VAL A 188 -26.68 -17.99 -24.32
CA VAL A 188 -25.94 -19.14 -23.76
C VAL A 188 -26.20 -19.29 -22.28
N LYS A 189 -26.23 -18.19 -21.55
CA LYS A 189 -26.47 -18.16 -20.09
C LYS A 189 -27.94 -18.51 -19.75
N ASN A 190 -28.88 -18.13 -20.60
CA ASN A 190 -30.32 -18.39 -20.39
C ASN A 190 -30.82 -19.63 -21.13
N ASN A 191 -30.01 -20.23 -22.03
CA ASN A 191 -30.40 -21.37 -22.83
C ASN A 191 -29.53 -22.60 -22.47
N GLU A 192 -29.79 -23.16 -21.27
CA GLU A 192 -29.13 -24.36 -20.77
C GLU A 192 -29.22 -25.54 -21.77
N ALA A 193 -30.20 -25.54 -22.70
CA ALA A 193 -30.36 -26.58 -23.70
C ALA A 193 -29.19 -26.61 -24.69
N GLU A 194 -28.56 -25.46 -24.98
CA GLU A 194 -27.47 -25.34 -25.95
C GLU A 194 -26.11 -25.60 -25.30
N ASN A 195 -26.00 -25.48 -23.98
CA ASN A 195 -24.79 -25.82 -23.26
C ASN A 195 -24.64 -27.34 -23.17
N ILE A 196 -23.65 -27.86 -23.92
CA ILE A 196 -23.35 -29.30 -23.95
C ILE A 196 -22.27 -29.71 -22.96
N ASN A 197 -21.89 -28.83 -22.01
CA ASN A 197 -20.98 -29.19 -20.95
C ASN A 197 -21.48 -30.46 -20.21
N THR A 198 -20.58 -31.43 -19.99
CA THR A 198 -20.86 -32.77 -19.45
C THR A 198 -21.68 -33.72 -20.34
N LYS A 199 -22.08 -33.31 -21.55
CA LYS A 199 -22.79 -34.18 -22.50
C LYS A 199 -21.78 -34.90 -23.41
N THR A 200 -22.23 -36.04 -23.95
CA THR A 200 -21.44 -36.79 -24.95
C THR A 200 -21.57 -36.15 -26.32
N VAL A 201 -20.44 -35.99 -27.00
CA VAL A 201 -20.36 -35.50 -28.38
C VAL A 201 -19.88 -36.62 -29.32
N GLU A 202 -20.16 -36.52 -30.62
CA GLU A 202 -19.71 -37.47 -31.59
C GLU A 202 -18.30 -37.12 -32.10
N ARG A 203 -17.58 -38.12 -32.55
CA ARG A 203 -16.26 -37.90 -33.15
C ARG A 203 -16.37 -37.09 -34.44
N GLY A 204 -15.70 -35.95 -34.47
CA GLY A 204 -15.74 -35.03 -35.61
C GLY A 204 -16.63 -33.81 -35.37
N ASP A 205 -17.39 -33.77 -34.26
CA ASP A 205 -18.14 -32.59 -33.91
C ASP A 205 -17.16 -31.42 -33.67
N LYS A 206 -17.55 -30.25 -34.16
CA LYS A 206 -16.82 -28.99 -33.86
C LYS A 206 -17.39 -28.37 -32.63
N LEU A 207 -16.55 -28.16 -31.63
CA LEU A 207 -16.92 -27.58 -30.35
C LEU A 207 -16.42 -26.14 -30.28
N VAL A 208 -17.27 -25.27 -29.75
CA VAL A 208 -16.92 -23.89 -29.43
C VAL A 208 -16.96 -23.73 -27.91
N TYR A 209 -15.84 -23.26 -27.33
CA TYR A 209 -15.75 -22.95 -25.92
C TYR A 209 -15.92 -21.44 -25.73
N GLN A 210 -16.81 -21.06 -24.83
CA GLN A 210 -16.93 -19.68 -24.38
C GLN A 210 -16.51 -19.57 -22.92
N VAL A 211 -15.67 -18.63 -22.60
CA VAL A 211 -15.27 -18.32 -21.24
C VAL A 211 -15.68 -16.89 -20.94
N TRP A 212 -16.48 -16.74 -19.90
CA TRP A 212 -16.99 -15.44 -19.44
C TRP A 212 -16.24 -14.98 -18.23
N LEU A 213 -15.81 -13.72 -18.26
CA LEU A 213 -15.24 -13.01 -17.13
C LEU A 213 -16.17 -11.85 -16.78
N ASP A 214 -16.89 -11.97 -15.67
CA ASP A 214 -17.72 -10.87 -15.20
C ASP A 214 -16.87 -9.89 -14.36
N THR A 215 -16.70 -8.68 -14.90
CA THR A 215 -15.94 -7.61 -14.25
C THR A 215 -16.85 -6.54 -13.63
N LYS A 216 -18.17 -6.76 -13.60
CA LYS A 216 -19.13 -5.75 -13.11
C LYS A 216 -18.95 -5.41 -11.65
N ASN A 217 -18.54 -6.39 -10.84
CA ASN A 217 -18.37 -6.25 -9.40
C ASN A 217 -17.01 -5.71 -8.97
N PHE A 218 -16.13 -5.34 -9.90
CA PHE A 218 -14.85 -4.74 -9.56
C PHE A 218 -15.05 -3.30 -9.12
N THR A 219 -14.77 -3.05 -7.85
CA THR A 219 -14.89 -1.73 -7.25
C THR A 219 -13.72 -0.81 -7.62
N ASP A 220 -12.54 -1.38 -7.92
CA ASP A 220 -11.35 -0.63 -8.33
C ASP A 220 -10.71 -1.21 -9.59
N LYS A 221 -11.27 -0.84 -10.74
CA LYS A 221 -10.78 -1.26 -12.06
C LYS A 221 -9.38 -0.72 -12.40
N ASN A 222 -8.92 0.33 -11.71
CA ASN A 222 -7.65 0.99 -12.00
C ASN A 222 -6.43 0.19 -11.48
N ASN A 223 -6.65 -0.76 -10.58
CA ASN A 223 -5.59 -1.59 -10.00
C ASN A 223 -5.38 -2.91 -10.75
N ILE A 224 -6.20 -3.21 -11.77
CA ILE A 224 -6.04 -4.41 -12.59
C ILE A 224 -5.02 -4.12 -13.69
N GLN A 225 -3.83 -4.69 -13.58
CA GLN A 225 -2.78 -4.52 -14.59
C GLN A 225 -2.90 -5.49 -15.77
N SER A 226 -3.39 -6.69 -15.50
CA SER A 226 -3.61 -7.70 -16.54
C SER A 226 -4.60 -8.75 -16.05
N VAL A 227 -5.34 -9.32 -16.99
CA VAL A 227 -6.21 -10.48 -16.79
C VAL A 227 -5.81 -11.53 -17.80
N GLY A 228 -5.61 -12.74 -17.34
CA GLY A 228 -5.26 -13.86 -18.19
C GLY A 228 -6.21 -15.03 -17.94
N ILE A 229 -6.51 -15.78 -19.00
CA ILE A 229 -7.24 -17.05 -18.94
C ILE A 229 -6.25 -18.14 -19.28
N SER A 230 -6.22 -19.19 -18.46
CA SER A 230 -5.51 -20.43 -18.77
C SER A 230 -6.53 -21.57 -18.79
N ASP A 231 -6.61 -22.27 -19.89
CA ASP A 231 -7.44 -23.46 -20.05
C ASP A 231 -6.57 -24.68 -20.40
N THR A 232 -6.88 -25.80 -19.80
CA THR A 232 -6.21 -27.06 -20.12
C THR A 232 -7.21 -28.02 -20.75
N TYR A 233 -6.84 -28.59 -21.87
CA TYR A 233 -7.66 -29.57 -22.58
C TYR A 233 -6.90 -30.87 -22.81
N ASP A 234 -7.64 -31.96 -22.98
CA ASP A 234 -7.07 -33.27 -23.30
C ASP A 234 -6.75 -33.33 -24.79
N ALA A 235 -5.47 -33.12 -25.14
CA ALA A 235 -5.00 -33.09 -26.51
C ALA A 235 -5.15 -34.44 -27.25
N ASP A 236 -5.39 -35.54 -26.54
CA ASP A 236 -5.67 -36.85 -27.13
C ASP A 236 -7.13 -36.96 -27.64
N LYS A 237 -8.00 -36.09 -27.18
CA LYS A 237 -9.43 -36.08 -27.49
C LYS A 237 -9.89 -34.88 -28.30
N LEU A 238 -9.16 -33.78 -28.24
CA LEU A 238 -9.46 -32.55 -28.95
C LEU A 238 -8.29 -32.18 -29.86
N THR A 239 -8.57 -31.84 -31.11
CA THR A 239 -7.59 -31.37 -32.11
C THR A 239 -8.04 -30.03 -32.65
#